data_5e11dfa6236c53d169d7befea81a649b
#
_entry.id   5e11dfa6236c53d169d7befea81a649b
#
_cell.length_a   1.000
_cell.length_b   1.000
_cell.length_c   1.000
_cell.angle_alpha   90.00
_cell.angle_beta   90.00
_cell.angle_gamma   90.00
#
_symmetry.space_group_name_H-M   'P 1'
#
loop_
_entity.id
_entity.type
_entity.pdbx_description
1 polymer ?
#
loop_
_entity_poly.entity_id
_entity_poly.type
_entity_poly.pdbx_seq_one_letter_code
_entity_poly.pdbx_strand_id
1 'polypeptide(L)'
;MNEGYKKYVGFKPIDIPDRQWPNKQITKAPIWCSVDLRDGNQALVDPMNLEEKLEFFKTIIDVGIKEIEVGFPSASETEYEILRTLIDGGYIPDDVTIQVLVQAREHLIKKTLEAIDGAKNVIVHF
;
A
#
# COMPACT_ATOMS: atom_id res chain seq x y z
N MET A 1 24.21 -9.91 -8.83
CA MET A 1 22.80 -10.01 -8.40
C MET A 1 22.49 -11.50 -8.20
N ASN A 2 21.87 -11.88 -7.09
CA ASN A 2 21.59 -13.30 -6.82
C ASN A 2 20.39 -13.77 -7.68
N GLU A 3 20.63 -14.66 -8.66
CA GLU A 3 19.61 -15.17 -9.57
C GLU A 3 18.93 -16.45 -9.02
N GLY A 4 18.80 -16.55 -7.71
CA GLY A 4 18.21 -17.72 -7.04
C GLY A 4 16.83 -18.15 -7.56
N TYR A 5 16.07 -17.22 -8.12
CA TYR A 5 14.75 -17.51 -8.73
C TYR A 5 14.84 -18.47 -9.93
N LYS A 6 15.97 -18.52 -10.65
CA LYS A 6 16.18 -19.40 -11.81
C LYS A 6 16.21 -20.90 -11.46
N LYS A 7 16.41 -21.23 -10.19
CA LYS A 7 16.36 -22.63 -9.72
C LYS A 7 14.94 -23.21 -9.57
N TYR A 8 13.94 -22.34 -9.57
CA TYR A 8 12.54 -22.77 -9.43
C TYR A 8 11.91 -23.01 -10.80
N VAL A 9 11.30 -24.17 -10.96
CA VAL A 9 10.57 -24.54 -12.17
C VAL A 9 9.08 -24.35 -11.90
N GLY A 10 8.38 -23.73 -12.85
CA GLY A 10 6.93 -23.54 -12.74
C GLY A 10 6.19 -24.89 -12.62
N PHE A 11 5.09 -24.90 -11.87
CA PHE A 11 4.23 -26.07 -11.75
C PHE A 11 3.69 -26.49 -13.13
N LYS A 12 3.78 -27.78 -13.45
CA LYS A 12 3.23 -28.30 -14.70
C LYS A 12 1.70 -28.33 -14.61
N PRO A 13 0.97 -27.56 -15.43
CA PRO A 13 -0.48 -27.54 -15.37
C PRO A 13 -1.09 -28.90 -15.70
N ILE A 14 -2.24 -29.21 -15.08
CA ILE A 14 -3.07 -30.36 -15.48
C ILE A 14 -3.71 -30.03 -16.83
N ASP A 15 -3.59 -30.92 -17.79
CA ASP A 15 -4.17 -30.73 -19.12
C ASP A 15 -5.68 -30.97 -19.11
N ILE A 16 -6.43 -29.86 -19.14
CA ILE A 16 -7.90 -29.86 -19.30
C ILE A 16 -8.18 -28.94 -20.50
N PRO A 17 -8.61 -29.49 -21.65
CA PRO A 17 -8.61 -28.78 -22.93
C PRO A 17 -9.48 -27.53 -22.99
N ASP A 18 -10.57 -27.50 -22.24
CA ASP A 18 -11.58 -26.43 -22.27
C ASP A 18 -11.45 -25.39 -21.15
N ARG A 19 -10.48 -25.56 -20.23
CA ARG A 19 -10.26 -24.54 -19.20
C ARG A 19 -9.48 -23.34 -19.73
N GLN A 20 -9.78 -22.14 -19.20
CA GLN A 20 -9.26 -20.88 -19.73
C GLN A 20 -8.12 -20.30 -18.89
N TRP A 21 -8.43 -19.69 -17.77
CA TRP A 21 -7.44 -18.93 -16.98
C TRP A 21 -6.41 -19.77 -16.20
N PRO A 22 -6.70 -21.02 -15.74
CA PRO A 22 -5.73 -21.78 -14.93
C PRO A 22 -4.47 -22.21 -15.70
N ASN A 23 -4.48 -22.16 -17.02
CA ASN A 23 -3.30 -22.44 -17.84
C ASN A 23 -2.39 -21.21 -18.04
N LYS A 24 -2.84 -20.03 -17.62
CA LYS A 24 -2.04 -18.83 -17.68
C LYS A 24 -0.97 -18.85 -16.57
N GLN A 25 0.23 -18.42 -16.90
CA GLN A 25 1.33 -18.27 -15.94
C GLN A 25 1.64 -16.81 -15.72
N ILE A 26 2.01 -16.47 -14.47
CA ILE A 26 2.51 -15.14 -14.15
C ILE A 26 3.93 -15.04 -14.69
N THR A 27 4.13 -14.16 -15.67
CA THR A 27 5.42 -13.93 -16.33
C THR A 27 6.09 -12.62 -15.93
N LYS A 28 5.40 -11.77 -15.17
CA LYS A 28 5.91 -10.51 -14.63
C LYS A 28 5.77 -10.52 -13.11
N ALA A 29 6.72 -9.90 -12.43
CA ALA A 29 6.62 -9.68 -10.99
C ALA A 29 5.36 -8.86 -10.68
N PRO A 30 4.61 -9.21 -9.61
CA PRO A 30 3.51 -8.36 -9.14
C PRO A 30 4.05 -7.04 -8.59
N ILE A 31 3.19 -6.03 -8.55
CA ILE A 31 3.48 -4.80 -7.83
C ILE A 31 3.40 -5.11 -6.32
N TRP A 32 4.42 -4.69 -5.58
CA TRP A 32 4.46 -4.84 -4.14
C TRP A 32 3.81 -3.63 -3.47
N CYS A 33 2.85 -3.88 -2.58
CA CYS A 33 2.28 -2.88 -1.69
C CYS A 33 2.81 -3.11 -0.27
N SER A 34 3.42 -2.09 0.33
CA SER A 34 3.73 -2.11 1.76
C SER A 34 2.48 -1.79 2.56
N VAL A 35 2.15 -2.63 3.52
CA VAL A 35 1.05 -2.43 4.48
C VAL A 35 1.56 -2.15 5.91
N ASP A 36 2.86 -1.91 6.04
CA ASP A 36 3.54 -1.78 7.34
C ASP A 36 3.02 -0.60 8.15
N LEU A 37 2.78 0.56 7.49
CA LEU A 37 2.30 1.77 8.15
C LEU A 37 0.83 1.71 8.61
N ARG A 38 0.03 0.80 8.05
CA ARG A 38 -1.36 0.58 8.47
C ARG A 38 -1.47 -0.71 9.28
N ASP A 39 -1.38 -1.87 8.66
CA ASP A 39 -1.62 -3.16 9.29
C ASP A 39 -0.47 -3.55 10.24
N GLY A 40 0.76 -3.33 9.81
CA GLY A 40 1.95 -3.53 10.65
C GLY A 40 1.92 -2.64 11.89
N ASN A 41 1.67 -1.34 11.73
CA ASN A 41 1.54 -0.40 12.84
C ASN A 41 0.39 -0.77 13.80
N GLN A 42 -0.72 -1.26 13.27
CA GLN A 42 -1.87 -1.69 14.08
C GLN A 42 -1.54 -2.89 14.98
N ALA A 43 -0.56 -3.70 14.61
CA ALA A 43 -0.11 -4.86 15.39
C ALA A 43 0.86 -4.50 16.52
N LEU A 44 1.38 -3.28 16.57
CA LEU A 44 2.29 -2.84 17.62
C LEU A 44 1.55 -2.61 18.94
N VAL A 45 2.23 -2.93 20.05
CA VAL A 45 1.72 -2.62 21.41
C VAL A 45 1.62 -1.11 21.60
N ASP A 46 2.66 -0.39 21.18
CA ASP A 46 2.72 1.07 21.14
C ASP A 46 2.79 1.49 19.66
N PRO A 47 1.67 1.94 19.06
CA PRO A 47 1.66 2.39 17.68
C PRO A 47 2.59 3.58 17.43
N MET A 48 3.18 3.64 16.24
CA MET A 48 4.07 4.73 15.83
C MET A 48 3.37 6.08 15.92
N ASN A 49 4.08 7.07 16.44
CA ASN A 49 3.69 8.47 16.39
C ASN A 49 3.90 9.06 14.98
N LEU A 50 3.54 10.34 14.80
CA LEU A 50 3.60 11.01 13.50
C LEU A 50 5.02 11.06 12.93
N GLU A 51 6.02 11.36 13.76
CA GLU A 51 7.43 11.49 13.34
C GLU A 51 7.99 10.14 12.90
N GLU A 52 7.73 9.09 13.69
CA GLU A 52 8.13 7.72 13.38
C GLU A 52 7.47 7.21 12.08
N LYS A 53 6.18 7.50 11.88
CA LYS A 53 5.48 7.16 10.62
C LYS A 53 6.09 7.87 9.42
N LEU A 54 6.44 9.15 9.55
CA LEU A 54 7.07 9.92 8.48
C LEU A 54 8.46 9.37 8.13
N GLU A 55 9.27 9.04 9.13
CA GLU A 55 10.59 8.44 8.94
C GLU A 55 10.47 7.08 8.26
N PHE A 56 9.54 6.26 8.73
CA PHE A 56 9.31 4.95 8.17
C PHE A 56 8.76 5.02 6.73
N PHE A 57 7.88 5.96 6.42
CA PHE A 57 7.43 6.19 5.05
C PHE A 57 8.60 6.50 4.10
N LYS A 58 9.53 7.37 4.51
CA LYS A 58 10.75 7.67 3.74
C LYS A 58 11.60 6.42 3.52
N THR A 59 11.74 5.59 4.56
CA THR A 59 12.48 4.33 4.48
C THR A 59 11.86 3.37 3.47
N ILE A 60 10.52 3.25 3.43
CA ILE A 60 9.80 2.41 2.46
C ILE A 60 10.06 2.90 1.02
N ILE A 61 10.08 4.22 0.81
CA ILE A 61 10.43 4.82 -0.49
C ILE A 61 11.87 4.50 -0.88
N ASP A 62 12.81 4.62 0.05
CA ASP A 62 14.24 4.35 -0.18
C ASP A 62 14.49 2.87 -0.52
N VAL A 63 13.68 1.95 0.03
CA VAL A 63 13.67 0.54 -0.36
C VAL A 63 13.16 0.33 -1.79
N GLY A 64 12.41 1.28 -2.34
CA GLY A 64 11.91 1.26 -3.71
C GLY A 64 10.47 0.77 -3.87
N ILE A 65 9.69 0.66 -2.79
CA ILE A 65 8.27 0.32 -2.84
C ILE A 65 7.49 1.47 -3.47
N LYS A 66 6.57 1.15 -4.38
CA LYS A 66 5.79 2.15 -5.14
C LYS A 66 4.30 2.20 -4.80
N GLU A 67 3.79 1.23 -4.07
CA GLU A 67 2.45 1.26 -3.47
C GLU A 67 2.58 1.11 -1.97
N ILE A 68 1.99 2.04 -1.21
CA ILE A 68 2.15 2.10 0.25
C ILE A 68 0.80 2.37 0.89
N GLU A 69 0.29 1.43 1.69
CA GLU A 69 -0.90 1.64 2.51
C GLU A 69 -0.50 2.42 3.77
N VAL A 70 -0.80 3.72 3.78
CA VAL A 70 -0.28 4.67 4.76
C VAL A 70 -1.13 4.78 6.02
N GLY A 71 -2.40 4.35 5.97
CA GLY A 71 -3.23 4.39 7.16
C GLY A 71 -4.73 4.32 6.90
N PHE A 72 -5.50 4.60 7.98
CA PHE A 72 -6.96 4.65 7.98
C PHE A 72 -7.41 6.04 8.48
N PRO A 73 -7.45 7.06 7.60
CA PRO A 73 -7.57 8.47 8.01
C PRO A 73 -8.85 8.81 8.76
N SER A 74 -9.90 8.03 8.61
CA SER A 74 -11.14 8.23 9.35
C SER A 74 -11.17 7.51 10.72
N ALA A 75 -10.15 6.75 11.08
CA ALA A 75 -10.09 6.01 12.35
C ALA A 75 -9.60 6.85 13.52
N SER A 76 -8.62 7.73 13.31
CA SER A 76 -8.06 8.59 14.36
C SER A 76 -7.46 9.88 13.79
N GLU A 77 -7.18 10.83 14.67
CA GLU A 77 -6.54 12.09 14.29
C GLU A 77 -5.11 11.86 13.75
N THR A 78 -4.31 11.02 14.43
CA THR A 78 -2.96 10.68 13.98
C THR A 78 -2.95 10.08 12.57
N GLU A 79 -3.92 9.22 12.25
CA GLU A 79 -4.07 8.63 10.92
C GLU A 79 -4.47 9.67 9.85
N TYR A 80 -5.21 10.70 10.24
CA TYR A 80 -5.53 11.84 9.38
C TYR A 80 -4.30 12.75 9.18
N GLU A 81 -3.63 13.10 10.28
CA GLU A 81 -2.48 14.00 10.28
C GLU A 81 -1.30 13.47 9.47
N ILE A 82 -0.99 12.16 9.54
CA ILE A 82 0.10 11.60 8.73
C ILE A 82 -0.16 11.80 7.23
N LEU A 83 -1.39 11.58 6.77
CA LEU A 83 -1.76 11.80 5.37
C LEU A 83 -1.59 13.25 4.95
N ARG A 84 -2.13 14.18 5.76
CA ARG A 84 -1.96 15.62 5.47
C ARG A 84 -0.49 16.02 5.47
N THR A 85 0.29 15.52 6.44
CA THR A 85 1.73 15.77 6.50
C THR A 85 2.44 15.28 5.23
N LEU A 86 2.12 14.08 4.75
CA LEU A 86 2.72 13.52 3.53
C LEU A 86 2.36 14.35 2.29
N ILE A 87 1.09 14.74 2.16
CA ILE A 87 0.58 15.46 0.99
C ILE A 87 1.05 16.92 1.01
N ASP A 88 0.77 17.63 2.10
CA ASP A 88 1.07 19.08 2.22
C ASP A 88 2.57 19.36 2.28
N GLY A 89 3.34 18.42 2.85
CA GLY A 89 4.80 18.47 2.89
C GLY A 89 5.50 18.03 1.62
N GLY A 90 4.76 17.53 0.61
CA GLY A 90 5.34 17.07 -0.65
C GLY A 90 6.26 15.85 -0.52
N TYR A 91 5.98 14.98 0.47
CA TYR A 91 6.83 13.80 0.72
C TYR A 91 6.54 12.62 -0.20
N ILE A 92 5.46 12.68 -1.00
CA ILE A 92 5.05 11.58 -1.89
C ILE A 92 5.66 11.80 -3.27
N PRO A 93 6.59 10.95 -3.73
CA PRO A 93 7.11 11.02 -5.08
C PRO A 93 6.02 10.80 -6.14
N ASP A 94 6.22 11.37 -7.33
CA ASP A 94 5.27 11.32 -8.44
C ASP A 94 4.95 9.89 -8.92
N ASP A 95 5.84 8.96 -8.70
CA ASP A 95 5.74 7.55 -9.10
C ASP A 95 5.29 6.63 -7.95
N VAL A 96 4.92 7.19 -6.81
CA VAL A 96 4.39 6.47 -5.65
C VAL A 96 2.88 6.65 -5.57
N THR A 97 2.17 5.54 -5.32
CA THR A 97 0.74 5.50 -5.06
C THR A 97 0.52 5.23 -3.58
N ILE A 98 -0.18 6.13 -2.91
CA ILE A 98 -0.60 5.89 -1.52
C ILE A 98 -1.93 5.13 -1.52
N GLN A 99 -2.09 4.23 -0.56
CA GLN A 99 -3.34 3.52 -0.32
C GLN A 99 -3.87 3.86 1.06
N VAL A 100 -5.18 4.00 1.17
CA VAL A 100 -5.87 4.29 2.43
C VAL A 100 -7.04 3.33 2.62
N LEU A 101 -7.23 2.86 3.86
CA LEU A 101 -8.39 2.03 4.21
C LEU A 101 -9.58 2.92 4.56
N VAL A 102 -10.79 2.46 4.21
CA VAL A 102 -12.05 3.09 4.64
C VAL A 102 -13.15 2.04 4.77
N GLN A 103 -14.00 2.19 5.78
CA GLN A 103 -15.24 1.44 5.86
C GLN A 103 -16.30 2.09 4.95
N ALA A 104 -17.18 1.27 4.34
CA ALA A 104 -18.26 1.72 3.45
C ALA A 104 -19.39 2.44 4.21
N ARG A 105 -19.07 3.57 4.87
CA ARG A 105 -19.98 4.46 5.58
C ARG A 105 -19.80 5.88 5.09
N GLU A 106 -20.87 6.56 4.73
CA GLU A 106 -20.85 7.87 4.09
C GLU A 106 -19.93 8.90 4.78
N HIS A 107 -20.06 9.05 6.11
CA HIS A 107 -19.27 10.04 6.86
C HIS A 107 -17.78 9.69 6.91
N LEU A 108 -17.41 8.39 6.94
CA LEU A 108 -16.02 7.94 6.91
C LEU A 108 -15.41 8.11 5.51
N ILE A 109 -16.20 7.83 4.47
CA ILE A 109 -15.79 8.06 3.08
C ILE A 109 -15.51 9.54 2.85
N LYS A 110 -16.41 10.44 3.30
CA LYS A 110 -16.21 11.89 3.20
C LYS A 110 -14.92 12.34 3.87
N LYS A 111 -14.71 11.93 5.14
CA LYS A 111 -13.47 12.25 5.88
C LYS A 111 -12.22 11.70 5.17
N THR A 112 -12.30 10.51 4.59
CA THR A 112 -11.19 9.92 3.83
C THR A 112 -10.89 10.71 2.56
N LEU A 113 -11.93 11.11 1.81
CA LEU A 113 -11.76 11.94 0.61
C LEU A 113 -11.15 13.30 0.93
N GLU A 114 -11.55 13.93 2.05
CA GLU A 114 -10.93 15.16 2.54
C GLU A 114 -9.45 14.94 2.91
N ALA A 115 -9.11 13.81 3.54
CA ALA A 115 -7.75 13.50 3.94
C ALA A 115 -6.79 13.29 2.77
N ILE A 116 -7.27 12.74 1.64
CA ILE A 116 -6.45 12.45 0.45
C ILE A 116 -6.46 13.59 -0.59
N ASP A 117 -7.17 14.67 -0.34
CA ASP A 117 -7.23 15.79 -1.27
C ASP A 117 -5.83 16.34 -1.56
N GLY A 118 -5.54 16.57 -2.84
CA GLY A 118 -4.23 17.01 -3.33
C GLY A 118 -3.21 15.88 -3.58
N ALA A 119 -3.50 14.63 -3.24
CA ALA A 119 -2.63 13.51 -3.59
C ALA A 119 -2.78 13.13 -5.07
N LYS A 120 -1.64 12.85 -5.74
CA LYS A 120 -1.60 12.58 -7.20
C LYS A 120 -2.12 11.19 -7.54
N ASN A 121 -1.66 10.17 -6.82
CA ASN A 121 -2.00 8.78 -7.07
C ASN A 121 -2.51 8.14 -5.77
N VAL A 122 -3.76 7.71 -5.77
CA VAL A 122 -4.42 7.16 -4.56
C VAL A 122 -5.23 5.91 -4.88
N ILE A 123 -5.11 4.92 -4.02
CA ILE A 123 -6.01 3.77 -3.95
C ILE A 123 -6.87 3.91 -2.69
N VAL A 124 -8.17 3.86 -2.84
CA VAL A 124 -9.12 3.78 -1.71
C VAL A 124 -9.54 2.33 -1.55
N HIS A 125 -9.13 1.73 -0.44
CA HIS A 125 -9.36 0.33 -0.11
C HIS A 125 -10.59 0.19 0.79
N PHE A 126 -11.58 -0.58 0.35
CA PHE A 126 -12.82 -0.86 1.07
C PHE A 126 -12.83 -2.25 1.69
#